data_532e0c29ff4eeafecd741ca8ddc325ab
#
_entry.id   532e0c29ff4eeafecd741ca8ddc325ab
#
_cell.length_a   1.000
_cell.length_b   1.000
_cell.length_c   1.000
_cell.angle_alpha   90.00
_cell.angle_beta   90.00
_cell.angle_gamma   90.00
#
_symmetry.space_group_name_H-M   'P 1'
#
loop_
_entity.id
_entity.type
_entity.pdbx_description
1 polymer ?
#
loop_
_entity_poly.entity_id
_entity_poly.type
_entity_poly.pdbx_seq_one_letter_code
_entity_poly.pdbx_strand_id
1 'polypeptide(L)'
;MPKRSVVSLEKASVASSDKALVVSSDQAPVLSPDKALISEATPAWLKLKELTGARIALGRTGVSLPTKDILEFRMAHARARDAVHTALEIEPLFKALVGKGFAPVTVTSQAIDRHTFLLRPDLGRRLSVASAQTLTTLSHDTSGPLPSLAFVIADGLSAQAIQGHALQLLEALRVELPQVQEAAVVIATQARVALGDEIGEILGAELVVVLIGERPGLSAPDSMSAYLTWHPKVGRTDVERNCISNIRLEGLGYAESAQKLAWLIRQAKVLGKSGVDLKEESES
;
A
#
# COMPACT_ATOMS: atom_id res chain seq x y z
N MET A 1 10.02 -62.15 11.66
CA MET A 1 8.81 -62.96 11.81
C MET A 1 8.21 -62.69 13.16
N PRO A 2 6.92 -62.33 13.29
CA PRO A 2 5.79 -63.19 13.24
C PRO A 2 4.57 -62.65 12.46
N LYS A 3 3.88 -63.53 11.85
CA LYS A 3 2.51 -63.98 11.75
C LYS A 3 1.40 -63.05 11.39
N ARG A 4 0.91 -63.24 10.19
CA ARG A 4 -0.37 -62.77 9.62
C ARG A 4 -1.55 -63.39 10.40
N SER A 5 -2.60 -62.59 10.64
CA SER A 5 -3.92 -63.08 11.03
C SER A 5 -4.93 -62.68 9.95
N VAL A 6 -5.55 -63.70 9.39
CA VAL A 6 -6.63 -63.65 8.42
C VAL A 6 -7.93 -63.61 9.19
N VAL A 7 -8.84 -62.67 8.92
CA VAL A 7 -10.22 -62.75 9.44
C VAL A 7 -11.18 -62.89 8.26
N SER A 8 -12.00 -63.92 8.41
CA SER A 8 -12.98 -64.46 7.48
C SER A 8 -14.09 -63.46 7.08
N LEU A 9 -14.48 -63.61 5.83
CA LEU A 9 -15.74 -63.14 5.26
C LEU A 9 -16.89 -64.03 5.67
N GLU A 10 -17.88 -63.48 6.33
CA GLU A 10 -19.20 -64.14 6.51
C GLU A 10 -20.18 -63.55 5.48
N LYS A 11 -20.79 -64.52 4.76
CA LYS A 11 -21.84 -64.30 3.75
C LYS A 11 -23.16 -64.02 4.46
N ALA A 12 -23.80 -62.92 4.19
CA ALA A 12 -25.21 -62.65 4.49
C ALA A 12 -26.05 -62.69 3.22
N SER A 13 -27.09 -63.46 3.29
CA SER A 13 -28.04 -63.95 2.28
C SER A 13 -28.91 -62.83 1.71
N VAL A 14 -29.12 -62.88 0.39
CA VAL A 14 -30.06 -62.10 -0.38
C VAL A 14 -31.47 -62.61 -0.15
N ALA A 15 -32.37 -61.78 0.32
CA ALA A 15 -33.82 -61.98 0.21
C ALA A 15 -34.38 -60.97 -0.83
N SER A 16 -34.85 -61.59 -1.92
CA SER A 16 -35.61 -60.93 -2.99
C SER A 16 -37.00 -60.52 -2.50
N SER A 17 -37.39 -59.31 -2.70
CA SER A 17 -38.79 -58.91 -2.70
C SER A 17 -39.00 -57.83 -3.79
N ASP A 18 -39.45 -58.27 -4.95
CA ASP A 18 -39.97 -57.43 -6.01
C ASP A 18 -41.19 -56.63 -5.51
N LYS A 19 -41.02 -55.34 -5.38
CA LYS A 19 -42.12 -54.38 -5.48
C LYS A 19 -41.70 -53.28 -6.47
N ALA A 20 -42.24 -53.44 -7.70
CA ALA A 20 -42.19 -52.39 -8.70
C ALA A 20 -42.89 -51.15 -8.15
N LEU A 21 -42.12 -50.11 -7.82
CA LEU A 21 -42.69 -48.77 -7.64
C LEU A 21 -42.92 -48.19 -9.04
N VAL A 22 -44.19 -48.10 -9.40
CA VAL A 22 -44.64 -47.29 -10.53
C VAL A 22 -44.46 -45.84 -10.12
N VAL A 23 -43.38 -45.22 -10.59
CA VAL A 23 -43.17 -43.77 -10.46
C VAL A 23 -44.04 -43.12 -11.52
N SER A 24 -45.16 -42.51 -11.10
CA SER A 24 -46.00 -41.69 -11.91
C SER A 24 -45.17 -40.55 -12.50
N SER A 25 -45.08 -40.53 -13.82
CA SER A 25 -44.45 -39.44 -14.60
C SER A 25 -45.41 -38.28 -14.69
N ASP A 26 -45.61 -37.52 -13.60
CA ASP A 26 -46.25 -36.24 -13.75
C ASP A 26 -45.66 -35.22 -12.73
N GLN A 27 -45.14 -34.17 -13.28
CA GLN A 27 -44.70 -32.94 -12.67
C GLN A 27 -43.30 -32.98 -11.99
N ALA A 28 -42.27 -33.03 -12.82
CA ALA A 28 -41.04 -32.28 -12.45
C ALA A 28 -41.43 -30.80 -12.29
N PRO A 29 -41.13 -30.15 -11.15
CA PRO A 29 -41.39 -28.75 -10.99
C PRO A 29 -40.63 -28.00 -12.08
N VAL A 30 -41.36 -27.35 -13.02
CA VAL A 30 -40.79 -26.37 -13.94
C VAL A 30 -40.28 -25.24 -13.04
N LEU A 31 -39.01 -25.31 -12.67
CA LEU A 31 -38.31 -24.21 -12.03
C LEU A 31 -38.35 -23.07 -13.04
N SER A 32 -39.11 -22.02 -12.71
CA SER A 32 -39.05 -20.77 -13.45
C SER A 32 -37.58 -20.37 -13.57
N PRO A 33 -37.10 -20.00 -14.78
CA PRO A 33 -35.67 -19.76 -15.03
C PRO A 33 -35.04 -18.69 -14.13
N ASP A 34 -35.85 -17.85 -13.53
CA ASP A 34 -35.39 -16.68 -12.75
C ASP A 34 -35.12 -16.94 -11.26
N LYS A 35 -35.54 -18.06 -10.70
CA LYS A 35 -35.31 -18.36 -9.28
C LYS A 35 -34.20 -19.38 -8.97
N ALA A 36 -33.72 -20.12 -9.95
CA ALA A 36 -32.85 -21.27 -9.73
C ALA A 36 -31.35 -20.97 -9.73
N LEU A 37 -30.93 -19.72 -9.97
CA LEU A 37 -29.53 -19.42 -10.30
C LEU A 37 -28.83 -18.38 -9.42
N ILE A 38 -29.51 -17.80 -8.44
CA ILE A 38 -28.90 -16.86 -7.51
C ILE A 38 -28.74 -17.53 -6.14
N SER A 39 -27.55 -18.01 -5.83
CA SER A 39 -27.19 -18.36 -4.46
C SER A 39 -26.92 -17.05 -3.71
N GLU A 40 -27.91 -16.60 -2.94
CA GLU A 40 -27.74 -15.45 -2.06
C GLU A 40 -26.71 -15.79 -0.97
N ALA A 41 -25.85 -14.81 -0.63
CA ALA A 41 -24.96 -14.96 0.50
C ALA A 41 -25.75 -15.14 1.79
N THR A 42 -25.30 -16.03 2.67
CA THR A 42 -25.97 -16.24 3.95
C THR A 42 -25.94 -14.94 4.79
N PRO A 43 -26.92 -14.74 5.72
CA PRO A 43 -26.95 -13.56 6.59
C PRO A 43 -25.64 -13.31 7.35
N ALA A 44 -24.92 -14.36 7.72
CA ALA A 44 -23.63 -14.26 8.39
C ALA A 44 -22.54 -13.64 7.47
N TRP A 45 -22.50 -14.03 6.20
CA TRP A 45 -21.57 -13.48 5.21
C TRP A 45 -21.88 -12.00 4.88
N LEU A 46 -23.15 -11.61 4.85
CA LEU A 46 -23.55 -10.22 4.63
C LEU A 46 -23.09 -9.33 5.79
N LYS A 47 -23.23 -9.80 7.06
CA LYS A 47 -22.70 -9.09 8.22
C LYS A 47 -21.18 -8.92 8.17
N LEU A 48 -20.45 -9.96 7.75
CA LEU A 48 -18.99 -9.86 7.59
C LEU A 48 -18.60 -8.85 6.50
N LYS A 49 -19.39 -8.74 5.42
CA LYS A 49 -19.15 -7.77 4.35
C LYS A 49 -19.24 -6.32 4.84
N GLU A 50 -20.05 -6.02 5.85
CA GLU A 50 -20.15 -4.69 6.46
C GLU A 50 -18.88 -4.29 7.23
N LEU A 51 -18.10 -5.27 7.69
CA LEU A 51 -16.88 -5.05 8.48
C LEU A 51 -15.59 -4.96 7.65
N THR A 52 -15.67 -5.16 6.34
CA THR A 52 -14.48 -5.18 5.49
C THR A 52 -14.76 -4.67 4.08
N GLY A 53 -13.80 -3.94 3.50
CA GLY A 53 -13.79 -3.58 2.07
C GLY A 53 -13.44 -4.75 1.13
N ALA A 54 -13.16 -5.95 1.66
CA ALA A 54 -12.86 -7.13 0.86
C ALA A 54 -14.08 -7.59 0.04
N ARG A 55 -13.84 -8.16 -1.13
CA ARG A 55 -14.88 -8.69 -2.03
C ARG A 55 -15.31 -10.09 -1.59
N ILE A 56 -16.03 -10.16 -0.49
CA ILE A 56 -16.65 -11.37 0.04
C ILE A 56 -18.16 -11.36 -0.18
N ALA A 57 -18.83 -12.48 -0.01
CA ALA A 57 -20.28 -12.62 -0.13
C ALA A 57 -20.84 -12.13 -1.48
N LEU A 58 -20.16 -12.44 -2.59
CA LEU A 58 -20.52 -11.96 -3.93
C LEU A 58 -21.70 -12.72 -4.54
N GLY A 59 -22.09 -13.87 -3.98
CA GLY A 59 -23.12 -14.73 -4.53
C GLY A 59 -22.66 -15.47 -5.80
N ARG A 60 -23.60 -16.14 -6.46
CA ARG A 60 -23.36 -16.88 -7.71
C ARG A 60 -24.58 -16.78 -8.63
N THR A 61 -24.32 -16.76 -9.93
CA THR A 61 -25.31 -16.92 -10.98
C THR A 61 -24.93 -18.16 -11.78
N GLY A 62 -25.49 -19.32 -11.43
CA GLY A 62 -25.03 -20.60 -11.94
C GLY A 62 -23.61 -20.90 -11.48
N VAL A 63 -22.69 -21.13 -12.43
CA VAL A 63 -21.25 -21.37 -12.17
C VAL A 63 -20.42 -20.08 -12.18
N SER A 64 -21.06 -18.93 -12.45
CA SER A 64 -20.38 -17.64 -12.61
C SER A 64 -20.69 -16.69 -11.44
N LEU A 65 -19.89 -15.61 -11.34
CA LEU A 65 -20.20 -14.49 -10.48
C LEU A 65 -21.34 -13.65 -11.09
N PRO A 66 -22.15 -12.95 -10.26
CA PRO A 66 -23.14 -11.99 -10.76
C PRO A 66 -22.49 -10.91 -11.63
N THR A 67 -23.16 -10.51 -12.69
CA THR A 67 -22.66 -9.48 -13.63
C THR A 67 -22.29 -8.18 -12.91
N LYS A 68 -23.07 -7.77 -11.91
CA LYS A 68 -22.78 -6.58 -11.10
C LYS A 68 -21.39 -6.67 -10.45
N ASP A 69 -21.09 -7.78 -9.80
CA ASP A 69 -19.81 -7.95 -9.10
C ASP A 69 -18.61 -8.01 -10.07
N ILE A 70 -18.83 -8.60 -11.25
CA ILE A 70 -17.83 -8.59 -12.33
C ILE A 70 -17.56 -7.17 -12.82
N LEU A 71 -18.60 -6.36 -13.01
CA LEU A 71 -18.47 -4.97 -13.47
C LEU A 71 -17.79 -4.10 -12.40
N GLU A 72 -18.14 -4.25 -11.13
CA GLU A 72 -17.50 -3.57 -10.01
C GLU A 72 -16.02 -3.95 -9.91
N PHE A 73 -15.68 -5.22 -10.06
CA PHE A 73 -14.29 -5.67 -10.09
C PHE A 73 -13.52 -5.05 -11.25
N ARG A 74 -14.08 -5.08 -12.47
CA ARG A 74 -13.44 -4.50 -13.65
C ARG A 74 -13.20 -3.00 -13.51
N MET A 75 -14.16 -2.27 -12.93
CA MET A 75 -14.03 -0.86 -12.65
C MET A 75 -12.91 -0.59 -11.65
N ALA A 76 -12.86 -1.33 -10.55
CA ALA A 76 -11.82 -1.20 -9.54
C ALA A 76 -10.43 -1.55 -10.11
N HIS A 77 -10.35 -2.58 -10.95
CA HIS A 77 -9.10 -2.94 -11.63
C HIS A 77 -8.65 -1.85 -12.62
N ALA A 78 -9.58 -1.26 -13.37
CA ALA A 78 -9.27 -0.14 -14.27
C ALA A 78 -8.73 1.06 -13.47
N ARG A 79 -9.39 1.46 -12.37
CA ARG A 79 -8.92 2.54 -11.49
C ARG A 79 -7.52 2.26 -10.91
N ALA A 80 -7.27 1.05 -10.43
CA ALA A 80 -5.95 0.68 -9.92
C ALA A 80 -4.87 0.74 -11.01
N ARG A 81 -5.18 0.28 -12.23
CA ARG A 81 -4.27 0.38 -13.37
C ARG A 81 -4.00 1.83 -13.76
N ASP A 82 -5.03 2.66 -13.83
CA ASP A 82 -4.90 4.07 -14.19
C ASP A 82 -4.05 4.81 -13.14
N ALA A 83 -4.24 4.52 -11.84
CA ALA A 83 -3.42 5.08 -10.77
C ALA A 83 -1.93 4.73 -10.91
N VAL A 84 -1.60 3.50 -11.35
CA VAL A 84 -0.19 3.11 -11.60
C VAL A 84 0.43 3.93 -12.73
N HIS A 85 -0.33 4.30 -13.76
CA HIS A 85 0.17 5.01 -14.94
C HIS A 85 0.05 6.54 -14.83
N THR A 86 -0.70 7.06 -13.86
CA THR A 86 -0.84 8.50 -13.63
C THR A 86 0.49 9.10 -13.18
N ALA A 87 0.92 10.17 -13.84
CA ALA A 87 2.09 10.93 -13.45
C ALA A 87 1.78 11.89 -12.28
N LEU A 88 2.79 12.19 -11.48
CA LEU A 88 2.69 13.21 -10.44
C LEU A 88 2.63 14.61 -11.08
N GLU A 89 1.64 15.38 -10.71
CA GLU A 89 1.54 16.80 -11.07
C GLU A 89 2.42 17.63 -10.15
N ILE A 90 3.66 17.88 -10.57
CA ILE A 90 4.69 18.53 -9.74
C ILE A 90 4.29 19.98 -9.40
N GLU A 91 3.87 20.74 -10.39
CA GLU A 91 3.62 22.19 -10.24
C GLU A 91 2.53 22.53 -9.21
N PRO A 92 1.35 21.86 -9.18
CA PRO A 92 0.36 22.07 -8.13
C PRO A 92 0.87 21.71 -6.74
N LEU A 93 1.58 20.57 -6.60
CA LEU A 93 2.14 20.14 -5.33
C LEU A 93 3.23 21.09 -4.84
N PHE A 94 4.12 21.53 -5.73
CA PHE A 94 5.18 22.49 -5.43
C PHE A 94 4.59 23.81 -4.90
N LYS A 95 3.62 24.39 -5.62
CA LYS A 95 2.94 25.64 -5.19
C LYS A 95 2.23 25.48 -3.85
N ALA A 96 1.58 24.35 -3.63
CA ALA A 96 0.89 24.08 -2.38
C ALA A 96 1.88 24.00 -1.19
N LEU A 97 3.03 23.35 -1.38
CA LEU A 97 4.10 23.28 -0.36
C LEU A 97 4.70 24.67 -0.08
N VAL A 98 5.00 25.44 -1.13
CA VAL A 98 5.49 26.83 -0.97
C VAL A 98 4.45 27.69 -0.24
N GLY A 99 3.17 27.57 -0.57
CA GLY A 99 2.07 28.27 0.12
C GLY A 99 1.95 27.92 1.61
N LYS A 100 2.54 26.82 2.05
CA LYS A 100 2.62 26.38 3.46
C LYS A 100 3.97 26.71 4.11
N GLY A 101 4.84 27.42 3.40
CA GLY A 101 6.14 27.88 3.90
C GLY A 101 7.28 26.88 3.78
N PHE A 102 7.10 25.80 3.02
CA PHE A 102 8.19 24.88 2.68
C PHE A 102 9.00 25.41 1.48
N ALA A 103 10.25 25.00 1.36
CA ALA A 103 11.12 25.28 0.21
C ALA A 103 11.43 23.98 -0.56
N PRO A 104 10.49 23.44 -1.35
CA PRO A 104 10.69 22.17 -2.01
C PRO A 104 11.68 22.26 -3.17
N VAL A 105 12.47 21.21 -3.35
CA VAL A 105 13.34 20.98 -4.51
C VAL A 105 12.81 19.80 -5.31
N THR A 106 12.88 19.86 -6.64
CA THR A 106 12.43 18.78 -7.50
C THR A 106 13.60 17.96 -8.03
N VAL A 107 13.47 16.64 -7.99
CA VAL A 107 14.46 15.69 -8.50
C VAL A 107 13.78 14.55 -9.26
N THR A 108 14.56 13.84 -10.07
CA THR A 108 14.10 12.64 -10.77
C THR A 108 15.11 11.51 -10.58
N SER A 109 14.63 10.28 -10.60
CA SER A 109 15.48 9.10 -10.59
C SER A 109 16.18 8.87 -11.95
N GLN A 110 16.96 7.78 -12.05
CA GLN A 110 17.54 7.33 -13.31
C GLN A 110 16.50 6.76 -14.27
N ALA A 111 15.28 6.46 -13.81
CA ALA A 111 14.20 6.03 -14.70
C ALA A 111 13.70 7.23 -15.49
N ILE A 112 13.90 7.20 -16.81
CA ILE A 112 13.62 8.33 -17.72
C ILE A 112 12.12 8.60 -17.89
N ASP A 113 11.29 7.59 -17.70
CA ASP A 113 9.84 7.66 -17.84
C ASP A 113 9.12 6.63 -16.97
N ARG A 114 7.79 6.71 -16.93
CA ARG A 114 6.94 5.81 -16.12
C ARG A 114 7.06 4.35 -16.56
N HIS A 115 7.18 4.08 -17.83
CA HIS A 115 7.31 2.72 -18.35
C HIS A 115 8.63 2.08 -17.87
N THR A 116 9.73 2.80 -18.02
CA THR A 116 11.05 2.38 -17.53
C THR A 116 11.04 2.16 -16.02
N PHE A 117 10.43 3.07 -15.25
CA PHE A 117 10.29 2.93 -13.80
C PHE A 117 9.56 1.66 -13.37
N LEU A 118 8.50 1.27 -14.10
CA LEU A 118 7.73 0.06 -13.80
C LEU A 118 8.51 -1.22 -14.14
N LEU A 119 9.28 -1.23 -15.22
CA LEU A 119 10.05 -2.39 -15.69
C LEU A 119 11.42 -2.52 -15.02
N ARG A 120 12.04 -1.41 -14.63
CA ARG A 120 13.40 -1.32 -14.08
C ARG A 120 13.37 -0.62 -12.71
N PRO A 121 12.91 -1.33 -11.65
CA PRO A 121 12.83 -0.76 -10.32
C PRO A 121 14.19 -0.35 -9.72
N ASP A 122 15.28 -0.90 -10.22
CA ASP A 122 16.65 -0.54 -9.89
C ASP A 122 16.95 0.93 -10.24
N LEU A 123 16.49 1.40 -11.40
CA LEU A 123 16.68 2.79 -11.84
C LEU A 123 15.89 3.79 -10.97
N GLY A 124 14.76 3.38 -10.43
CA GLY A 124 13.98 4.20 -9.49
C GLY A 124 14.60 4.36 -8.10
N ARG A 125 15.68 3.64 -7.81
CA ARG A 125 16.39 3.66 -6.52
C ARG A 125 17.59 4.61 -6.49
N ARG A 126 17.94 5.21 -7.63
CA ARG A 126 19.10 6.08 -7.77
C ARG A 126 18.70 7.40 -8.42
N LEU A 127 19.29 8.49 -7.97
CA LEU A 127 19.12 9.80 -8.57
C LEU A 127 19.68 9.84 -10.00
N SER A 128 19.04 10.61 -10.87
CA SER A 128 19.67 11.02 -12.12
C SER A 128 20.93 11.86 -11.83
N VAL A 129 21.90 11.82 -12.71
CA VAL A 129 23.15 12.60 -12.54
C VAL A 129 22.87 14.08 -12.34
N ALA A 130 21.96 14.64 -13.13
CA ALA A 130 21.57 16.05 -13.03
C ALA A 130 20.93 16.38 -11.67
N SER A 131 20.02 15.51 -11.16
CA SER A 131 19.39 15.71 -9.87
C SER A 131 20.38 15.59 -8.70
N ALA A 132 21.32 14.65 -8.77
CA ALA A 132 22.36 14.52 -7.76
C ALA A 132 23.26 15.79 -7.72
N GLN A 133 23.66 16.32 -8.88
CA GLN A 133 24.42 17.56 -8.98
C GLN A 133 23.64 18.76 -8.40
N THR A 134 22.35 18.90 -8.74
CA THR A 134 21.51 19.97 -8.21
C THR A 134 21.45 19.92 -6.69
N LEU A 135 21.19 18.76 -6.09
CA LEU A 135 21.15 18.61 -4.63
C LEU A 135 22.50 18.89 -3.97
N THR A 136 23.60 18.42 -4.59
CA THR A 136 24.95 18.66 -4.09
C THR A 136 25.27 20.16 -4.09
N THR A 137 24.95 20.87 -5.15
CA THR A 137 25.14 22.32 -5.22
C THR A 137 24.35 23.04 -4.13
N LEU A 138 23.06 22.69 -3.97
CA LEU A 138 22.21 23.28 -2.95
C LEU A 138 22.71 23.00 -1.53
N SER A 139 23.22 21.80 -1.24
CA SER A 139 23.77 21.45 0.08
C SER A 139 25.04 22.23 0.39
N HIS A 140 25.87 22.54 -0.60
CA HIS A 140 27.09 23.34 -0.42
C HIS A 140 26.82 24.86 -0.30
N ASP A 141 25.80 25.35 -1.00
CA ASP A 141 25.42 26.78 -0.97
C ASP A 141 24.71 27.17 0.33
N THR A 142 24.21 26.19 1.10
CA THR A 142 23.54 26.43 2.37
C THR A 142 24.58 26.63 3.46
N SER A 143 24.82 27.90 3.85
CA SER A 143 25.76 28.28 4.95
C SER A 143 25.22 27.96 6.35
N GLY A 144 24.09 27.27 6.45
CA GLY A 144 23.42 26.88 7.69
C GLY A 144 23.81 25.46 8.17
N PRO A 145 23.31 25.06 9.35
CA PRO A 145 23.47 23.69 9.83
C PRO A 145 22.78 22.71 8.87
N LEU A 146 23.35 21.51 8.76
CA LEU A 146 22.74 20.43 7.99
C LEU A 146 21.32 20.11 8.51
N PRO A 147 20.36 19.76 7.63
CA PRO A 147 19.02 19.47 8.07
C PRO A 147 18.99 18.23 8.94
N SER A 148 18.45 18.32 10.15
CA SER A 148 18.28 17.15 11.00
C SER A 148 17.20 16.20 10.46
N LEU A 149 16.31 16.70 9.60
CA LEU A 149 15.17 15.97 9.03
C LEU A 149 14.99 16.36 7.56
N ALA A 150 14.81 15.38 6.70
CA ALA A 150 14.44 15.59 5.31
C ALA A 150 13.18 14.77 4.97
N PHE A 151 12.26 15.38 4.23
CA PHE A 151 11.12 14.71 3.62
C PHE A 151 11.34 14.53 2.13
N VAL A 152 11.13 13.32 1.65
CA VAL A 152 11.11 12.99 0.23
C VAL A 152 9.69 12.60 -0.15
N ILE A 153 9.06 13.42 -0.97
CA ILE A 153 7.70 13.21 -1.46
C ILE A 153 7.81 12.54 -2.82
N ALA A 154 7.61 11.22 -2.85
CA ALA A 154 7.88 10.33 -3.98
C ALA A 154 6.60 9.81 -4.62
N ASP A 155 6.48 9.90 -5.94
CA ASP A 155 5.31 9.39 -6.68
C ASP A 155 5.05 7.89 -6.45
N GLY A 156 6.09 7.08 -6.29
CA GLY A 156 5.96 5.64 -6.05
C GLY A 156 5.15 4.94 -7.14
N LEU A 157 4.22 4.10 -6.72
CA LEU A 157 3.30 3.41 -7.63
C LEU A 157 1.92 4.08 -7.72
N SER A 158 1.66 5.12 -6.92
CA SER A 158 0.43 5.92 -6.96
C SER A 158 0.74 7.40 -6.76
N ALA A 159 0.93 8.13 -7.85
CA ALA A 159 1.07 9.58 -7.80
C ALA A 159 -0.18 10.26 -7.21
N GLN A 160 -1.36 9.68 -7.43
CA GLN A 160 -2.62 10.15 -6.88
C GLN A 160 -2.62 10.17 -5.34
N ALA A 161 -2.02 9.16 -4.69
CA ALA A 161 -1.89 9.11 -3.24
C ALA A 161 -1.07 10.30 -2.72
N ILE A 162 0.04 10.60 -3.37
CA ILE A 162 0.91 11.72 -3.01
C ILE A 162 0.22 13.06 -3.23
N GLN A 163 -0.44 13.21 -4.35
CA GLN A 163 -1.20 14.42 -4.68
C GLN A 163 -2.29 14.71 -3.62
N GLY A 164 -2.95 13.67 -3.15
CA GLY A 164 -4.08 13.78 -2.21
C GLY A 164 -3.70 13.85 -0.74
N HIS A 165 -2.55 13.28 -0.32
CA HIS A 165 -2.31 13.01 1.09
C HIS A 165 -1.01 13.57 1.66
N ALA A 166 0.02 13.84 0.84
CA ALA A 166 1.34 14.22 1.34
C ALA A 166 1.32 15.54 2.13
N LEU A 167 0.70 16.58 1.59
CA LEU A 167 0.62 17.88 2.24
C LEU A 167 -0.17 17.82 3.55
N GLN A 168 -1.31 17.12 3.55
CA GLN A 168 -2.16 16.95 4.73
C GLN A 168 -1.43 16.24 5.87
N LEU A 169 -0.63 15.22 5.56
CA LEU A 169 0.20 14.56 6.55
C LEU A 169 1.30 15.50 7.08
N LEU A 170 1.98 16.25 6.22
CA LEU A 170 2.99 17.23 6.65
C LEU A 170 2.39 18.31 7.56
N GLU A 171 1.19 18.80 7.25
CA GLU A 171 0.49 19.78 8.10
C GLU A 171 0.11 19.18 9.45
N ALA A 172 -0.43 17.96 9.47
CA ALA A 172 -0.73 17.25 10.73
C ALA A 172 0.55 16.99 11.54
N LEU A 173 1.64 16.59 10.88
CA LEU A 173 2.91 16.31 11.53
C LEU A 173 3.56 17.58 12.10
N ARG A 174 3.37 18.74 11.48
CA ARG A 174 3.86 20.02 11.99
C ARG A 174 3.22 20.41 13.33
N VAL A 175 1.99 19.97 13.59
CA VAL A 175 1.34 20.16 14.89
C VAL A 175 2.04 19.34 15.97
N GLU A 176 2.42 18.10 15.65
CA GLU A 176 3.11 17.18 16.56
C GLU A 176 4.61 17.51 16.74
N LEU A 177 5.25 18.02 15.67
CA LEU A 177 6.66 18.31 15.56
C LEU A 177 6.88 19.65 14.84
N PRO A 178 6.92 20.79 15.54
CA PRO A 178 7.09 22.10 14.91
C PRO A 178 8.35 22.23 14.04
N GLN A 179 9.42 21.49 14.37
CA GLN A 179 10.66 21.48 13.56
C GLN A 179 10.49 20.92 12.14
N VAL A 180 9.37 20.31 11.81
CA VAL A 180 9.02 19.91 10.43
C VAL A 180 9.04 21.12 9.47
N GLN A 181 8.79 22.33 9.98
CA GLN A 181 8.85 23.56 9.18
C GLN A 181 10.27 23.85 8.65
N GLU A 182 11.31 23.42 9.36
CA GLU A 182 12.72 23.61 9.01
C GLU A 182 13.30 22.44 8.22
N ALA A 183 12.49 21.40 7.98
CA ALA A 183 12.96 20.22 7.28
C ALA A 183 13.19 20.50 5.80
N ALA A 184 14.22 19.88 5.23
CA ALA A 184 14.40 19.86 3.79
C ALA A 184 13.26 19.07 3.14
N VAL A 185 12.67 19.60 2.07
CA VAL A 185 11.59 18.94 1.33
C VAL A 185 12.01 18.72 -0.12
N VAL A 186 11.96 17.46 -0.57
CA VAL A 186 12.32 17.07 -1.93
C VAL A 186 11.14 16.35 -2.60
N ILE A 187 10.68 16.85 -3.74
CA ILE A 187 9.70 16.17 -4.59
C ILE A 187 10.46 15.30 -5.58
N ALA A 188 10.26 13.99 -5.53
CA ALA A 188 10.97 13.01 -6.34
C ALA A 188 10.04 12.27 -7.30
N THR A 189 10.34 12.29 -8.59
CA THR A 189 9.59 11.55 -9.62
C THR A 189 10.28 10.26 -10.03
N GLN A 190 9.47 9.27 -10.40
CA GLN A 190 9.91 7.92 -10.75
C GLN A 190 10.74 7.28 -9.62
N ALA A 191 10.32 7.51 -8.36
CA ALA A 191 11.11 7.21 -7.19
C ALA A 191 10.64 5.95 -6.45
N ARG A 192 11.61 5.17 -5.98
CA ARG A 192 11.44 4.09 -5.00
C ARG A 192 11.95 4.56 -3.63
N VAL A 193 11.57 3.87 -2.56
CA VAL A 193 11.93 4.22 -1.19
C VAL A 193 13.44 4.47 -1.03
N ALA A 194 14.27 3.61 -1.59
CA ALA A 194 15.74 3.70 -1.49
C ALA A 194 16.35 4.96 -2.17
N LEU A 195 15.60 5.70 -3.00
CA LEU A 195 16.04 7.00 -3.51
C LEU A 195 16.19 8.02 -2.37
N GLY A 196 15.38 7.89 -1.33
CA GLY A 196 15.46 8.73 -0.14
C GLY A 196 16.79 8.63 0.59
N ASP A 197 17.46 7.49 0.51
CA ASP A 197 18.77 7.29 1.15
C ASP A 197 19.85 8.15 0.49
N GLU A 198 19.91 8.13 -0.85
CA GLU A 198 20.85 8.94 -1.63
C GLU A 198 20.55 10.44 -1.46
N ILE A 199 19.28 10.83 -1.43
CA ILE A 199 18.86 12.21 -1.16
C ILE A 199 19.31 12.64 0.25
N GLY A 200 19.02 11.83 1.26
CA GLY A 200 19.37 12.14 2.65
C GLY A 200 20.89 12.18 2.86
N GLU A 201 21.65 11.29 2.20
CA GLU A 201 23.12 11.28 2.24
C GLU A 201 23.71 12.56 1.63
N ILE A 202 23.22 13.00 0.45
CA ILE A 202 23.69 14.24 -0.19
C ILE A 202 23.35 15.47 0.64
N LEU A 203 22.16 15.51 1.25
CA LEU A 203 21.74 16.62 2.10
C LEU A 203 22.42 16.60 3.48
N GLY A 204 23.11 15.54 3.85
CA GLY A 204 23.68 15.34 5.20
C GLY A 204 22.61 15.23 6.29
N ALA A 205 21.40 14.80 5.96
CA ALA A 205 20.31 14.69 6.91
C ALA A 205 20.54 13.56 7.92
N GLU A 206 20.26 13.81 9.21
CA GLU A 206 20.32 12.76 10.22
C GLU A 206 19.23 11.71 10.01
N LEU A 207 18.06 12.15 9.52
CA LEU A 207 16.89 11.31 9.34
C LEU A 207 16.14 11.70 8.05
N VAL A 208 15.75 10.71 7.27
CA VAL A 208 14.89 10.89 6.10
C VAL A 208 13.54 10.20 6.31
N VAL A 209 12.49 10.89 5.91
CA VAL A 209 11.14 10.33 5.79
C VAL A 209 10.72 10.36 4.32
N VAL A 210 10.51 9.20 3.74
CA VAL A 210 10.00 9.07 2.37
C VAL A 210 8.50 8.87 2.41
N LEU A 211 7.73 9.86 1.96
CA LEU A 211 6.30 9.74 1.70
C LEU A 211 6.12 9.23 0.29
N ILE A 212 5.51 8.06 0.12
CA ILE A 212 5.48 7.38 -1.17
C ILE A 212 4.12 6.76 -1.46
N GLY A 213 3.64 6.89 -2.70
CA GLY A 213 2.42 6.21 -3.15
C GLY A 213 2.61 4.70 -3.21
N GLU A 214 1.75 3.98 -2.50
CA GLU A 214 1.75 2.51 -2.48
C GLU A 214 1.31 1.91 -3.81
N ARG A 215 1.45 0.60 -3.94
CA ARG A 215 0.86 -0.13 -5.07
C ARG A 215 -0.66 -0.04 -4.98
N PRO A 216 -1.33 0.53 -6.01
CA PRO A 216 -2.78 0.66 -6.02
C PRO A 216 -3.48 -0.67 -5.79
N GLY A 217 -4.29 -0.75 -4.74
CA GLY A 217 -5.19 -1.85 -4.47
C GLY A 217 -6.54 -1.65 -5.16
N LEU A 218 -7.34 -2.72 -5.26
CA LEU A 218 -8.69 -2.65 -5.85
C LEU A 218 -9.66 -1.82 -5.01
N SER A 219 -9.44 -1.73 -3.70
CA SER A 219 -10.23 -0.93 -2.75
C SER A 219 -9.51 0.33 -2.26
N ALA A 220 -8.21 0.45 -2.53
CA ALA A 220 -7.37 1.55 -2.07
C ALA A 220 -6.36 1.92 -3.18
N PRO A 221 -6.79 2.63 -4.24
CA PRO A 221 -5.88 3.03 -5.33
C PRO A 221 -4.97 4.20 -4.93
N ASP A 222 -5.28 4.89 -3.86
CA ASP A 222 -4.71 6.14 -3.39
C ASP A 222 -4.03 6.04 -2.02
N SER A 223 -3.57 4.87 -1.64
CA SER A 223 -2.88 4.67 -0.35
C SER A 223 -1.43 5.18 -0.41
N MET A 224 -0.99 5.84 0.66
CA MET A 224 0.36 6.37 0.86
C MET A 224 1.04 5.67 2.04
N SER A 225 2.35 5.49 1.95
CA SER A 225 3.21 5.06 3.07
C SER A 225 4.23 6.14 3.44
N ALA A 226 4.65 6.13 4.70
CA ALA A 226 5.80 6.89 5.20
C ALA A 226 6.88 5.90 5.65
N TYR A 227 8.07 6.02 5.06
CA TYR A 227 9.26 5.22 5.44
C TYR A 227 10.28 6.11 6.12
N LEU A 228 10.69 5.75 7.31
CA LEU A 228 11.68 6.46 8.12
C LEU A 228 13.00 5.72 8.14
N THR A 229 14.11 6.41 7.87
CA THR A 229 15.46 5.85 7.89
C THR A 229 16.39 6.78 8.66
N TRP A 230 17.07 6.25 9.66
CA TRP A 230 18.10 6.93 10.43
C TRP A 230 19.47 6.84 9.74
N HIS A 231 20.21 7.94 9.70
CA HIS A 231 21.48 8.06 8.96
C HIS A 231 21.40 7.45 7.57
N PRO A 232 20.54 8.05 6.69
CA PRO A 232 20.32 7.56 5.34
C PRO A 232 21.63 7.57 4.55
N LYS A 233 21.89 6.47 3.86
CA LYS A 233 22.97 6.38 2.87
C LYS A 233 22.70 5.25 1.88
N VAL A 234 23.30 5.36 0.72
CA VAL A 234 23.16 4.33 -0.32
C VAL A 234 23.55 2.95 0.22
N GLY A 235 22.67 1.98 0.00
CA GLY A 235 22.86 0.59 0.47
C GLY A 235 22.08 0.23 1.72
N ARG A 236 21.35 1.15 2.34
CA ARG A 236 20.40 0.81 3.40
C ARG A 236 19.34 -0.17 2.91
N THR A 237 18.98 -1.11 3.78
CA THR A 237 18.01 -2.17 3.51
C THR A 237 16.66 -1.87 4.15
N ASP A 238 15.62 -2.59 3.77
CA ASP A 238 14.28 -2.40 4.35
C ASP A 238 14.20 -2.78 5.84
N VAL A 239 15.13 -3.61 6.34
CA VAL A 239 15.27 -3.95 7.76
C VAL A 239 15.63 -2.72 8.61
N GLU A 240 16.30 -1.74 8.02
CA GLU A 240 16.75 -0.52 8.67
C GLU A 240 15.72 0.62 8.61
N ARG A 241 14.51 0.34 8.11
CA ARG A 241 13.42 1.31 7.93
C ARG A 241 12.21 0.99 8.80
N ASN A 242 11.61 2.00 9.38
CA ASN A 242 10.26 1.88 9.90
C ASN A 242 9.26 2.30 8.82
N CYS A 243 8.09 1.68 8.80
CA CYS A 243 7.05 1.97 7.82
C CYS A 243 5.71 2.18 8.51
N ILE A 244 5.02 3.26 8.13
CA ILE A 244 3.61 3.48 8.42
C ILE A 244 2.90 3.41 7.07
N SER A 245 1.97 2.49 6.91
CA SER A 245 1.25 2.23 5.64
C SER A 245 -0.23 2.56 5.74
N ASN A 246 -0.90 2.52 4.59
CA ASN A 246 -2.33 2.77 4.44
C ASN A 246 -2.77 4.16 4.91
N ILE A 247 -1.93 5.19 4.69
CA ILE A 247 -2.22 6.58 5.04
C ILE A 247 -3.19 7.15 4.00
N ARG A 248 -4.43 7.36 4.39
CA ARG A 248 -5.54 7.92 3.60
C ARG A 248 -6.77 8.13 4.48
N LEU A 249 -7.80 8.81 3.96
CA LEU A 249 -9.01 9.11 4.75
C LEU A 249 -9.74 7.87 5.26
N GLU A 250 -9.92 6.83 4.41
CA GLU A 250 -10.57 5.57 4.80
C GLU A 250 -9.60 4.53 5.37
N GLY A 251 -8.35 4.90 5.58
CA GLY A 251 -7.30 4.06 6.18
C GLY A 251 -6.83 4.60 7.51
N LEU A 252 -5.51 4.69 7.67
CA LEU A 252 -4.90 5.37 8.81
C LEU A 252 -4.98 6.89 8.57
N GLY A 253 -5.80 7.58 9.35
CA GLY A 253 -6.01 9.03 9.23
C GLY A 253 -4.75 9.86 9.48
N TYR A 254 -4.73 11.10 8.99
CA TYR A 254 -3.52 11.95 9.05
C TYR A 254 -3.08 12.25 10.48
N ALA A 255 -4.00 12.51 11.40
CA ALA A 255 -3.66 12.81 12.80
C ALA A 255 -2.97 11.62 13.48
N GLU A 256 -3.54 10.42 13.35
CA GLU A 256 -2.95 9.20 13.90
C GLU A 256 -1.61 8.86 13.22
N SER A 257 -1.54 9.00 11.90
CA SER A 257 -0.29 8.82 11.14
C SER A 257 0.80 9.80 11.60
N ALA A 258 0.43 11.06 11.84
CA ALA A 258 1.34 12.10 12.32
C ALA A 258 1.85 11.81 13.73
N GLN A 259 0.98 11.38 14.65
CA GLN A 259 1.37 10.99 16.00
C GLN A 259 2.36 9.83 15.99
N LYS A 260 2.08 8.76 15.24
CA LYS A 260 2.97 7.61 15.09
C LYS A 260 4.32 8.01 14.47
N LEU A 261 4.29 8.81 13.42
CA LEU A 261 5.50 9.27 12.75
C LEU A 261 6.33 10.20 13.65
N ALA A 262 5.68 11.10 14.39
CA ALA A 262 6.33 11.96 15.35
C ALA A 262 7.01 11.16 16.47
N TRP A 263 6.35 10.12 16.96
CA TRP A 263 6.92 9.21 17.95
C TRP A 263 8.15 8.48 17.38
N LEU A 264 8.05 7.90 16.17
CA LEU A 264 9.17 7.24 15.50
C LEU A 264 10.37 8.19 15.31
N ILE A 265 10.14 9.44 14.87
CA ILE A 265 11.19 10.45 14.69
C ILE A 265 11.90 10.75 16.01
N ARG A 266 11.13 10.96 17.09
CA ARG A 266 11.71 11.24 18.42
C ARG A 266 12.54 10.04 18.92
N GLN A 267 12.00 8.83 18.83
CA GLN A 267 12.67 7.62 19.29
C GLN A 267 13.92 7.29 18.45
N ALA A 268 13.85 7.47 17.13
CA ALA A 268 15.01 7.27 16.27
C ALA A 268 16.17 8.22 16.65
N LYS A 269 15.87 9.46 16.99
CA LYS A 269 16.88 10.42 17.49
C LYS A 269 17.47 10.02 18.85
N VAL A 270 16.64 9.53 19.77
CA VAL A 270 17.09 9.10 21.11
C VAL A 270 17.95 7.84 21.02
N LEU A 271 17.54 6.87 20.21
CA LEU A 271 18.20 5.57 20.09
C LEU A 271 19.35 5.56 19.08
N GLY A 272 19.43 6.57 18.19
CA GLY A 272 20.41 6.61 17.11
C GLY A 272 20.21 5.50 16.06
N LYS A 273 18.96 5.02 15.86
CA LYS A 273 18.65 3.93 14.94
C LYS A 273 17.20 3.93 14.49
N SER A 274 16.92 3.19 13.39
CA SER A 274 15.60 2.91 12.86
C SER A 274 15.46 1.44 12.45
N GLY A 275 14.32 1.05 11.96
CA GLY A 275 14.04 -0.29 11.48
C GLY A 275 13.59 -1.26 12.57
N VAL A 276 13.95 -2.52 12.44
CA VAL A 276 13.46 -3.60 13.32
C VAL A 276 13.86 -3.43 14.79
N ASP A 277 14.88 -2.63 15.06
CA ASP A 277 15.34 -2.30 16.41
C ASP A 277 14.53 -1.19 17.07
N LEU A 278 13.71 -0.47 16.30
CA LEU A 278 12.81 0.57 16.75
C LEU A 278 11.36 0.08 16.55
N LYS A 279 10.77 -0.46 17.60
CA LYS A 279 9.38 -0.90 17.62
C LYS A 279 8.54 0.08 18.40
N GLU A 280 7.35 0.37 17.90
CA GLU A 280 6.31 1.07 18.65
C GLU A 280 5.87 0.13 19.79
N GLU A 281 6.26 0.44 21.03
CA GLU A 281 5.65 -0.15 22.20
C GLU A 281 4.32 0.58 22.40
N SER A 282 3.25 0.08 21.78
CA SER A 282 1.90 0.53 22.08
C SER A 282 1.64 0.17 23.54
N GLU A 283 1.54 1.16 24.40
CA GLU A 283 0.93 0.99 25.71
C GLU A 283 -0.49 0.46 25.48
N SER A 284 -0.71 -0.77 25.90
CA SER A 284 -1.99 -1.50 25.85
C SER A 284 -2.99 -0.89 26.81
#